data_57655ff9e4617ac7069948bcc58c4835
#
_entry.id   57655ff9e4617ac7069948bcc58c4835
#
_cell.length_a   1.000
_cell.length_b   1.000
_cell.length_c   1.000
_cell.angle_alpha   90.00
_cell.angle_beta   90.00
_cell.angle_gamma   90.00
#
_symmetry.space_group_name_H-M   'P 1'
#
loop_
_entity.id
_entity.type
_entity.pdbx_description
1 polymer ?
#
loop_
_entity_poly.entity_id
_entity_poly.type
_entity_poly.pdbx_seq_one_letter_code
_entity_poly.pdbx_strand_id
1 'polypeptide(L)'
;MKELIVCFSGSGTTLEAANKLRRLTGADFYKIEPKEPYSNDDLNWMDTKSRSSVEMKDPTTRPEIANKPENLDNYDKIYLGFPVWWYTCPHIINNFIESYDFSNKTVYVFFTSGSTKEDVIEKSLNDLYPGLAKKVKRFNNISDDEIIEWVK
;
A
#
# COMPACT_ATOMS: atom_id res chain seq x y z
N MET A 1 16.65 2.67 -14.45
CA MET A 1 15.34 3.03 -13.90
C MET A 1 15.43 3.03 -12.38
N LYS A 2 15.05 4.13 -11.77
CA LYS A 2 15.10 4.24 -10.31
C LYS A 2 13.78 3.79 -9.70
N GLU A 3 13.85 2.90 -8.71
CA GLU A 3 12.67 2.25 -8.12
C GLU A 3 12.56 2.54 -6.62
N LEU A 4 11.34 2.78 -6.16
CA LEU A 4 11.03 3.04 -4.75
C LEU A 4 9.90 2.11 -4.30
N ILE A 5 10.09 1.48 -3.16
CA ILE A 5 9.02 0.76 -2.47
C ILE A 5 8.38 1.72 -1.47
N VAL A 6 7.07 1.92 -1.58
CA VAL A 6 6.27 2.72 -0.64
C VAL A 6 5.34 1.76 0.09
N CYS A 7 5.40 1.74 1.41
CA CYS A 7 4.64 0.76 2.19
C CYS A 7 3.99 1.39 3.41
N PHE A 8 2.72 1.06 3.62
CA PHE A 8 2.07 1.24 4.92
C PHE A 8 1.77 -0.14 5.50
N SER A 9 2.07 -0.33 6.79
CA SER A 9 1.79 -1.58 7.48
C SER A 9 1.23 -1.29 8.86
N GLY A 10 0.04 -1.83 9.16
CA GLY A 10 -0.55 -1.71 10.49
C GLY A 10 0.02 -2.73 11.47
N SER A 11 -0.03 -4.01 11.11
CA SER A 11 0.36 -5.12 11.99
C SER A 11 1.76 -5.66 11.74
N GLY A 12 2.42 -5.27 10.65
CA GLY A 12 3.75 -5.76 10.28
C GLY A 12 3.75 -6.79 9.14
N THR A 13 2.62 -7.34 8.78
CA THR A 13 2.52 -8.35 7.70
C THR A 13 2.93 -7.77 6.35
N THR A 14 2.42 -6.58 6.03
CA THR A 14 2.78 -5.90 4.78
C THR A 14 4.24 -5.46 4.78
N LEU A 15 4.75 -5.02 5.93
CA LEU A 15 6.15 -4.64 6.07
C LEU A 15 7.07 -5.82 5.77
N GLU A 16 6.73 -7.01 6.25
CA GLU A 16 7.47 -8.24 5.98
C GLU A 16 7.51 -8.53 4.47
N ALA A 17 6.37 -8.40 3.80
CA ALA A 17 6.27 -8.55 2.35
C ALA A 17 7.13 -7.51 1.61
N ALA A 18 7.10 -6.26 2.07
CA ALA A 18 7.88 -5.17 1.49
C ALA A 18 9.38 -5.40 1.65
N ASN A 19 9.82 -5.93 2.80
CA ASN A 19 11.24 -6.26 3.02
C ASN A 19 11.72 -7.36 2.08
N LYS A 20 10.87 -8.34 1.79
CA LYS A 20 11.17 -9.39 0.83
C LYS A 20 11.34 -8.83 -0.58
N LEU A 21 10.44 -7.94 -0.99
CA LEU A 21 10.53 -7.25 -2.27
C LEU A 21 11.81 -6.40 -2.35
N ARG A 22 12.13 -5.68 -1.28
CA ARG A 22 13.34 -4.86 -1.19
C ARG A 22 14.60 -5.70 -1.37
N ARG A 23 14.66 -6.85 -0.72
CA ARG A 23 15.80 -7.77 -0.82
C ARG A 23 16.00 -8.27 -2.25
N LEU A 24 14.90 -8.55 -2.96
CA LEU A 24 14.95 -9.13 -4.30
C LEU A 24 15.20 -8.09 -5.39
N THR A 25 14.79 -6.84 -5.19
CA THR A 25 14.90 -5.79 -6.21
C THR A 25 16.05 -4.80 -5.97
N GLY A 26 16.47 -4.63 -4.72
CA GLY A 26 17.41 -3.57 -4.35
C GLY A 26 16.81 -2.18 -4.42
N ALA A 27 15.49 -2.05 -4.58
CA ALA A 27 14.81 -0.77 -4.64
C ALA A 27 14.97 0.01 -3.33
N ASP A 28 14.91 1.34 -3.43
CA ASP A 28 14.87 2.21 -2.26
C ASP A 28 13.54 2.01 -1.52
N PHE A 29 13.49 2.43 -0.26
CA PHE A 29 12.36 2.14 0.61
C PHE A 29 11.88 3.38 1.36
N TYR A 30 10.57 3.60 1.33
CA TYR A 30 9.89 4.63 2.11
C TYR A 30 8.70 4.00 2.83
N LYS A 31 8.76 4.00 4.16
CA LYS A 31 7.65 3.52 4.99
C LYS A 31 6.77 4.69 5.38
N ILE A 32 5.50 4.64 5.01
CA ILE A 32 4.52 5.65 5.42
C ILE A 32 4.33 5.57 6.93
N GLU A 33 4.63 6.66 7.63
CA GLU A 33 4.44 6.75 9.08
C GLU A 33 3.19 7.58 9.37
N PRO A 34 2.14 6.99 9.94
CA PRO A 34 0.98 7.79 10.34
C PRO A 34 1.39 8.75 11.46
N LYS A 35 0.84 9.94 11.45
CA LYS A 35 1.09 10.94 12.51
C LYS A 35 0.70 10.39 13.87
N GLU A 36 -0.41 9.65 13.92
CA GLU A 36 -0.84 8.91 15.10
C GLU A 36 -0.70 7.41 14.78
N PRO A 37 0.30 6.71 15.39
CA PRO A 37 0.47 5.28 15.14
C PRO A 37 -0.76 4.46 15.52
N TYR A 38 -1.00 3.39 14.80
CA TYR A 38 -2.11 2.47 15.08
C TYR A 38 -1.72 1.49 16.16
N SER A 39 -2.51 1.42 17.24
CA SER A 39 -2.39 0.39 18.28
C SER A 39 -3.10 -0.89 17.84
N ASN A 40 -2.92 -1.97 18.60
CA ASN A 40 -3.67 -3.20 18.34
C ASN A 40 -5.18 -2.98 18.44
N ASP A 41 -5.61 -2.18 19.41
CA ASP A 41 -7.03 -1.84 19.56
C ASP A 41 -7.55 -1.03 18.36
N ASP A 42 -6.73 -0.11 17.84
CA ASP A 42 -7.06 0.67 16.64
C ASP A 42 -7.27 -0.22 15.41
N LEU A 43 -6.55 -1.34 15.33
CA LEU A 43 -6.60 -2.26 14.20
C LEU A 43 -7.68 -3.35 14.35
N ASN A 44 -8.41 -3.38 15.45
CA ASN A 44 -9.42 -4.42 15.69
C ASN A 44 -10.64 -4.22 14.80
N TRP A 45 -10.64 -4.89 13.65
CA TRP A 45 -11.72 -4.77 12.67
C TRP A 45 -13.06 -5.37 13.15
N MET A 46 -13.04 -6.20 14.19
CA MET A 46 -14.27 -6.77 14.79
C MET A 46 -14.97 -5.76 15.70
N ASP A 47 -14.27 -4.73 16.15
CA ASP A 47 -14.85 -3.65 16.95
C ASP A 47 -15.28 -2.51 16.03
N THR A 48 -16.59 -2.28 15.94
CA THR A 48 -17.16 -1.24 15.09
C THR A 48 -16.76 0.18 15.52
N LYS A 49 -16.26 0.32 16.75
CA LYS A 49 -15.83 1.61 17.31
C LYS A 49 -14.30 1.79 17.25
N SER A 50 -13.56 0.80 16.76
CA SER A 50 -12.11 0.93 16.61
C SER A 50 -11.77 2.02 15.60
N ARG A 51 -10.57 2.58 15.71
CA ARG A 51 -10.11 3.64 14.82
C ARG A 51 -10.19 3.23 13.35
N SER A 52 -9.70 2.04 12.99
CA SER A 52 -9.73 1.58 11.61
C SER A 52 -11.15 1.39 11.10
N SER A 53 -12.06 0.86 11.93
CA SER A 53 -13.47 0.68 11.57
C SER A 53 -14.14 2.03 11.29
N VAL A 54 -13.90 3.02 12.14
CA VAL A 54 -14.47 4.37 11.99
C VAL A 54 -13.91 5.04 10.73
N GLU A 55 -12.58 4.97 10.51
CA GLU A 55 -11.96 5.56 9.33
C GLU A 55 -12.50 4.95 8.05
N MET A 56 -12.61 3.63 7.99
CA MET A 56 -13.02 2.95 6.76
C MET A 56 -14.53 3.06 6.47
N LYS A 57 -15.32 3.38 7.46
CA LYS A 57 -16.75 3.62 7.29
C LYS A 57 -17.04 4.94 6.58
N ASP A 58 -16.18 5.94 6.77
CA ASP A 58 -16.31 7.25 6.13
C ASP A 58 -15.28 7.35 4.98
N PRO A 59 -15.74 7.34 3.72
CA PRO A 59 -14.82 7.34 2.57
C PRO A 59 -14.04 8.65 2.41
N THR A 60 -14.35 9.69 3.17
CA THR A 60 -13.64 10.97 3.10
C THR A 60 -12.49 11.10 4.07
N THR A 61 -12.33 10.16 5.01
CA THR A 61 -11.24 10.25 5.99
C THR A 61 -9.88 10.15 5.30
N ARG A 62 -8.92 10.97 5.79
CA ARG A 62 -7.54 10.99 5.28
C ARG A 62 -6.59 11.13 6.45
N PRO A 63 -6.20 10.01 7.10
CA PRO A 63 -5.26 10.07 8.21
C PRO A 63 -3.97 10.79 7.81
N GLU A 64 -3.44 11.62 8.70
CA GLU A 64 -2.24 12.40 8.42
C GLU A 64 -0.99 11.52 8.42
N ILE A 65 -0.06 11.87 7.54
CA ILE A 65 1.24 11.20 7.38
C ILE A 65 2.32 12.08 8.01
N ALA A 66 3.13 11.49 8.90
CA ALA A 66 4.15 12.22 9.66
C ALA A 66 5.42 12.50 8.85
N ASN A 67 5.72 11.67 7.85
CA ASN A 67 6.95 11.76 7.06
C ASN A 67 6.63 11.96 5.58
N LYS A 68 7.68 12.26 4.80
CA LYS A 68 7.56 12.45 3.35
C LYS A 68 8.65 11.65 2.64
N PRO A 69 8.38 11.10 1.45
CA PRO A 69 9.43 10.47 0.67
C PRO A 69 10.39 11.55 0.14
N GLU A 70 11.69 11.25 0.20
CA GLU A 70 12.69 12.16 -0.37
C GLU A 70 12.77 11.95 -1.87
N ASN A 71 12.76 13.05 -2.62
CA ASN A 71 13.00 13.04 -4.07
C ASN A 71 12.09 12.07 -4.84
N LEU A 72 10.80 12.05 -4.52
CA LEU A 72 9.84 11.15 -5.19
C LEU A 72 9.89 11.33 -6.72
N ASP A 73 10.11 12.55 -7.21
CA ASP A 73 10.17 12.85 -8.64
C ASP A 73 11.30 12.12 -9.37
N ASN A 74 12.34 11.70 -8.64
CA ASN A 74 13.48 10.98 -9.23
C ASN A 74 13.19 9.49 -9.50
N TYR A 75 12.06 8.99 -9.05
CA TYR A 75 11.70 7.58 -9.21
C TYR A 75 10.75 7.39 -10.39
N ASP A 76 11.07 6.45 -11.25
CA ASP A 76 10.26 6.11 -12.42
C ASP A 76 9.23 5.02 -12.10
N LYS A 77 9.58 4.16 -11.13
CA LYS A 77 8.76 3.02 -10.77
C LYS A 77 8.51 2.99 -9.26
N ILE A 78 7.26 2.86 -8.89
CA ILE A 78 6.81 2.81 -7.50
C ILE A 78 6.16 1.45 -7.25
N TYR A 79 6.62 0.76 -6.22
CA TYR A 79 5.91 -0.40 -5.67
C TYR A 79 5.13 0.10 -4.45
N LEU A 80 3.82 0.15 -4.56
CA LEU A 80 2.95 0.64 -3.50
C LEU A 80 2.31 -0.54 -2.77
N GLY A 81 2.59 -0.66 -1.48
CA GLY A 81 2.14 -1.80 -0.67
C GLY A 81 1.29 -1.40 0.52
N PHE A 82 0.26 -2.20 0.82
CA PHE A 82 -0.65 -1.94 1.92
C PHE A 82 -1.41 -3.21 2.34
N PRO A 83 -1.91 -3.27 3.59
CA PRO A 83 -2.86 -4.29 3.99
C PRO A 83 -4.25 -3.92 3.47
N VAL A 84 -5.03 -4.93 3.10
CA VAL A 84 -6.41 -4.69 2.68
C VAL A 84 -7.28 -4.49 3.92
N TRP A 85 -8.00 -3.37 3.96
CA TRP A 85 -9.00 -3.05 4.96
C TRP A 85 -10.35 -2.87 4.26
N TRP A 86 -11.34 -3.68 4.63
CA TRP A 86 -12.69 -3.63 4.03
C TRP A 86 -12.64 -3.61 2.49
N TYR A 87 -11.90 -4.58 1.91
CA TYR A 87 -11.83 -4.83 0.46
C TYR A 87 -11.19 -3.71 -0.36
N THR A 88 -10.48 -2.79 0.30
CA THR A 88 -9.78 -1.69 -0.38
C THR A 88 -8.50 -1.31 0.38
N CYS A 89 -7.83 -0.25 -0.04
CA CYS A 89 -6.65 0.25 0.69
C CYS A 89 -7.09 1.07 1.92
N PRO A 90 -6.26 1.10 2.97
CA PRO A 90 -6.49 2.03 4.08
C PRO A 90 -6.46 3.47 3.59
N HIS A 91 -7.25 4.36 4.20
CA HIS A 91 -7.38 5.74 3.73
C HIS A 91 -6.09 6.56 3.84
N ILE A 92 -5.12 6.13 4.62
CA ILE A 92 -3.78 6.75 4.63
C ILE A 92 -3.10 6.57 3.26
N ILE A 93 -3.37 5.47 2.57
CA ILE A 93 -2.89 5.23 1.21
C ILE A 93 -3.56 6.19 0.22
N ASN A 94 -4.87 6.42 0.37
CA ASN A 94 -5.56 7.43 -0.43
C ASN A 94 -4.92 8.81 -0.24
N ASN A 95 -4.61 9.16 1.01
CA ASN A 95 -3.91 10.41 1.30
C ASN A 95 -2.57 10.47 0.57
N PHE A 96 -1.79 9.42 0.60
CA PHE A 96 -0.51 9.38 -0.09
C PHE A 96 -0.67 9.55 -1.61
N ILE A 97 -1.58 8.79 -2.22
CA ILE A 97 -1.82 8.85 -3.67
C ILE A 97 -2.26 10.26 -4.10
N GLU A 98 -3.13 10.88 -3.31
CA GLU A 98 -3.70 12.20 -3.63
C GLU A 98 -2.73 13.34 -3.36
N SER A 99 -1.64 13.09 -2.63
CA SER A 99 -0.65 14.12 -2.27
C SER A 99 0.45 14.30 -3.31
N TYR A 100 0.58 13.40 -4.29
CA TYR A 100 1.67 13.42 -5.27
C TYR A 100 1.16 13.12 -6.67
N ASP A 101 1.95 13.52 -7.67
CA ASP A 101 1.65 13.25 -9.09
C ASP A 101 2.35 11.96 -9.54
N PHE A 102 1.56 10.98 -9.95
CA PHE A 102 2.05 9.69 -10.44
C PHE A 102 1.94 9.53 -11.96
N SER A 103 1.55 10.58 -12.69
CA SER A 103 1.24 10.50 -14.12
C SER A 103 2.39 10.01 -14.99
N ASN A 104 3.63 10.29 -14.58
CA ASN A 104 4.84 9.89 -15.32
C ASN A 104 5.55 8.69 -14.69
N LYS A 105 4.86 7.95 -13.81
CA LYS A 105 5.43 6.83 -13.08
C LYS A 105 4.71 5.53 -13.39
N THR A 106 5.45 4.44 -13.34
CA THR A 106 4.87 3.10 -13.38
C THR A 106 4.61 2.65 -11.94
N VAL A 107 3.35 2.36 -11.60
CA VAL A 107 2.98 1.94 -10.25
C VAL A 107 2.55 0.48 -10.27
N TYR A 108 3.26 -0.35 -9.52
CA TYR A 108 2.88 -1.73 -9.23
C TYR A 108 2.39 -1.80 -7.80
N VAL A 109 1.23 -2.38 -7.59
CA VAL A 109 0.61 -2.49 -6.28
C VAL A 109 0.76 -3.90 -5.74
N PHE A 110 1.25 -4.03 -4.52
CA PHE A 110 1.22 -5.28 -3.79
C PHE A 110 0.43 -5.12 -2.50
N PHE A 111 -0.20 -6.18 -2.05
CA PHE A 111 -1.02 -6.10 -0.85
C PHE A 111 -1.00 -7.40 -0.06
N THR A 112 -1.37 -7.31 1.21
CA THR A 112 -1.61 -8.46 2.07
C THR A 112 -3.07 -8.45 2.51
N SER A 113 -3.68 -9.62 2.58
CA SER A 113 -5.09 -9.76 2.95
C SER A 113 -5.36 -11.12 3.56
N GLY A 114 -6.46 -11.23 4.30
CA GLY A 114 -6.93 -12.54 4.77
C GLY A 114 -7.37 -13.42 3.61
N SER A 115 -8.21 -12.90 2.73
CA SER A 115 -8.78 -13.66 1.61
C SER A 115 -9.06 -12.84 0.36
N THR A 116 -9.01 -11.52 0.42
CA THR A 116 -9.28 -10.64 -0.73
C THR A 116 -8.24 -10.89 -1.83
N LYS A 117 -8.71 -11.03 -3.06
CA LYS A 117 -7.86 -11.32 -4.23
C LYS A 117 -7.64 -10.10 -5.10
N GLU A 118 -6.77 -10.26 -6.11
CA GLU A 118 -6.30 -9.18 -6.98
C GLU A 118 -7.43 -8.44 -7.69
N ASP A 119 -8.42 -9.14 -8.21
CA ASP A 119 -9.51 -8.53 -8.97
C ASP A 119 -10.30 -7.50 -8.16
N VAL A 120 -10.51 -7.75 -6.88
CA VAL A 120 -11.22 -6.83 -5.98
C VAL A 120 -10.42 -5.54 -5.80
N ILE A 121 -9.12 -5.65 -5.57
CA ILE A 121 -8.25 -4.49 -5.37
C ILE A 121 -8.03 -3.72 -6.68
N GLU A 122 -7.86 -4.42 -7.79
CA GLU A 122 -7.76 -3.79 -9.11
C GLU A 122 -8.99 -2.93 -9.39
N LYS A 123 -10.19 -3.47 -9.14
CA LYS A 123 -11.43 -2.75 -9.36
C LYS A 123 -11.53 -1.53 -8.44
N SER A 124 -11.25 -1.71 -7.15
CA SER A 124 -11.32 -0.61 -6.18
C SER A 124 -10.39 0.54 -6.56
N LEU A 125 -9.14 0.24 -6.89
CA LEU A 125 -8.16 1.26 -7.26
C LEU A 125 -8.50 1.91 -8.60
N ASN A 126 -8.98 1.14 -9.57
CA ASN A 126 -9.33 1.70 -10.87
C ASN A 126 -10.56 2.58 -10.81
N ASP A 127 -11.53 2.26 -9.95
CA ASP A 127 -12.70 3.11 -9.72
C ASP A 127 -12.31 4.46 -9.11
N LEU A 128 -11.34 4.45 -8.17
CA LEU A 128 -10.89 5.67 -7.49
C LEU A 128 -9.83 6.44 -8.28
N TYR A 129 -8.89 5.73 -8.89
CA TYR A 129 -7.73 6.31 -9.57
C TYR A 129 -7.51 5.59 -10.91
N PRO A 130 -8.32 5.88 -11.94
CA PRO A 130 -8.21 5.19 -13.23
C PRO A 130 -6.79 5.24 -13.81
N GLY A 131 -6.27 4.08 -14.19
CA GLY A 131 -4.96 3.97 -14.82
C GLY A 131 -3.75 4.06 -13.89
N LEU A 132 -3.94 4.22 -12.58
CA LEU A 132 -2.82 4.33 -11.64
C LEU A 132 -2.02 3.04 -11.57
N ALA A 133 -2.66 1.92 -11.26
CA ALA A 133 -1.98 0.64 -11.04
C ALA A 133 -1.80 -0.12 -12.35
N LYS A 134 -0.55 -0.41 -12.72
CA LYS A 134 -0.22 -1.23 -13.90
C LYS A 134 -0.36 -2.70 -13.61
N LYS A 135 0.02 -3.14 -12.41
CA LYS A 135 -0.09 -4.52 -11.92
C LYS A 135 -0.51 -4.52 -10.47
N VAL A 136 -1.26 -5.54 -10.08
CA VAL A 136 -1.69 -5.74 -8.68
C VAL A 136 -1.43 -7.19 -8.31
N LYS A 137 -0.81 -7.43 -7.15
CA LYS A 137 -0.47 -8.78 -6.69
C LYS A 137 -0.63 -8.92 -5.19
N ARG A 138 -1.26 -10.02 -4.76
CA ARG A 138 -1.33 -10.40 -3.35
C ARG A 138 -0.01 -11.05 -2.94
N PHE A 139 0.59 -10.58 -1.83
CA PHE A 139 1.91 -11.01 -1.39
C PHE A 139 1.90 -11.95 -0.18
N ASN A 140 0.75 -12.45 0.25
CA ASN A 140 0.71 -13.41 1.35
C ASN A 140 1.36 -14.73 0.93
N ASN A 141 2.39 -15.16 1.67
CA ASN A 141 3.10 -16.42 1.42
C ASN A 141 3.63 -16.57 -0.02
N ILE A 142 3.97 -15.46 -0.64
CA ILE A 142 4.47 -15.45 -2.01
C ILE A 142 5.92 -15.95 -2.05
N SER A 143 6.27 -16.71 -3.10
CA SER A 143 7.65 -17.18 -3.30
C SER A 143 8.53 -16.10 -3.91
N ASP A 144 9.85 -16.23 -3.73
CA ASP A 144 10.83 -15.34 -4.35
C ASP A 144 10.69 -15.35 -5.88
N ASP A 145 10.50 -16.54 -6.47
CA ASP A 145 10.36 -16.67 -7.93
C ASP A 145 9.11 -15.93 -8.46
N GLU A 146 8.01 -15.99 -7.74
CA GLU A 146 6.79 -15.26 -8.12
C GLU A 146 7.01 -13.75 -8.09
N ILE A 147 7.74 -13.25 -7.07
CA ILE A 147 8.06 -11.82 -6.99
C ILE A 147 8.98 -11.41 -8.14
N ILE A 148 10.04 -12.20 -8.39
CA ILE A 148 11.00 -11.92 -9.47
C ILE A 148 10.29 -11.82 -10.82
N GLU A 149 9.37 -12.72 -11.09
CA GLU A 149 8.59 -12.69 -12.33
C GLU A 149 7.65 -11.48 -12.39
N TRP A 150 7.01 -11.16 -11.27
CA TRP A 150 6.04 -10.06 -11.20
C TRP A 150 6.68 -8.69 -11.44
N VAL A 151 7.90 -8.46 -10.96
CA VAL A 151 8.56 -7.16 -11.08
C VAL A 151 9.10 -6.87 -12.49
N LYS A 152 9.10 -7.86 -13.35
CA LYS A 152 9.53 -7.68 -14.77
C LYS A 152 8.52 -6.77 -15.56
#